data_1b80f4fb248cb2ddb1d5b657b42b372b
#
_entry.id   1b80f4fb248cb2ddb1d5b657b42b372b
#
_cell.length_a   1.000
_cell.length_b   1.000
_cell.length_c   1.000
_cell.angle_alpha   90.00
_cell.angle_beta   90.00
_cell.angle_gamma   90.00
#
_symmetry.space_group_name_H-M   'P 1'
#
loop_
_entity.id
_entity.type
_entity.pdbx_description
1 polymer ?
#
loop_
_entity_poly.entity_id
_entity_poly.type
_entity_poly.pdbx_seq_one_letter_code
_entity_poly.pdbx_strand_id
1 'polypeptide(L)'
;GAGLRAAASGSLLLERYGVVTRGSVQAEELPGGFAQVYRTLAGFEEGGHCRRGYFIEKLGAAQFATSATVDRLRGFGGSDPDDGTPQLHAITLAATDPANPYGAALAWPPQEGGHRPGRKAGGLVVLVDGALVLYLERGGRSALAFSEDDAVLDAASRSLVQTARDRRLETITVEQVNGAFVYGSTVGRALRDAGFVEATRGLTLRRPR
;
A
#
# COMPACT_ATOMS: atom_id res chain seq x y z
N GLY A 1 -18.31 -8.99 -28.54
CA GLY A 1 -17.45 -8.02 -29.13
C GLY A 1 -16.70 -7.08 -28.20
N ALA A 2 -16.22 -5.98 -28.76
CA ALA A 2 -15.36 -5.01 -28.06
C ALA A 2 -16.05 -4.38 -26.82
N GLY A 3 -17.35 -4.07 -26.92
CA GLY A 3 -18.13 -3.48 -25.81
C GLY A 3 -18.22 -4.37 -24.58
N LEU A 4 -18.39 -5.69 -24.74
CA LEU A 4 -18.43 -6.63 -23.62
C LEU A 4 -17.06 -6.71 -22.91
N ARG A 5 -15.96 -6.66 -23.66
CA ARG A 5 -14.61 -6.64 -23.06
C ARG A 5 -14.36 -5.35 -22.30
N ALA A 6 -14.78 -4.20 -22.84
CA ALA A 6 -14.64 -2.91 -22.15
C ALA A 6 -15.46 -2.90 -20.84
N ALA A 7 -16.70 -3.39 -20.87
CA ALA A 7 -17.52 -3.51 -19.67
C ALA A 7 -16.89 -4.45 -18.63
N ALA A 8 -16.40 -5.63 -19.04
CA ALA A 8 -15.72 -6.54 -18.13
C ALA A 8 -14.47 -5.91 -17.51
N SER A 9 -13.66 -5.19 -18.29
CA SER A 9 -12.50 -4.45 -17.77
C SER A 9 -12.91 -3.36 -16.78
N GLY A 10 -13.98 -2.61 -17.05
CA GLY A 10 -14.50 -1.60 -16.13
C GLY A 10 -14.94 -2.19 -14.80
N SER A 11 -15.66 -3.32 -14.82
CA SER A 11 -16.08 -4.04 -13.60
C SER A 11 -14.89 -4.55 -12.80
N LEU A 12 -13.90 -5.17 -13.47
CA LEU A 12 -12.69 -5.67 -12.82
C LEU A 12 -11.87 -4.54 -12.16
N LEU A 13 -11.80 -3.37 -12.79
CA LEU A 13 -11.11 -2.22 -12.19
C LEU A 13 -11.81 -1.74 -10.92
N LEU A 14 -13.16 -1.62 -10.95
CA LEU A 14 -13.93 -1.23 -9.77
C LEU A 14 -13.79 -2.24 -8.64
N GLU A 15 -13.77 -3.54 -8.94
CA GLU A 15 -13.59 -4.60 -7.95
C GLU A 15 -12.18 -4.60 -7.37
N ARG A 16 -11.15 -4.45 -8.23
CA ARG A 16 -9.75 -4.51 -7.82
C ARG A 16 -9.30 -3.31 -7.00
N TYR A 17 -9.69 -2.11 -7.42
CA TYR A 17 -9.21 -0.86 -6.82
C TYR A 17 -10.21 -0.22 -5.85
N GLY A 18 -11.46 -0.62 -5.89
CA GLY A 18 -12.55 0.03 -5.15
C GLY A 18 -12.83 1.43 -5.68
N VAL A 19 -11.82 2.30 -5.74
CA VAL A 19 -11.87 3.61 -6.41
C VAL A 19 -10.97 3.59 -7.64
N VAL A 20 -11.54 3.73 -8.81
CA VAL A 20 -10.81 3.79 -10.08
C VAL A 20 -10.39 5.23 -10.35
N THR A 21 -9.09 5.43 -10.52
CA THR A 21 -8.46 6.72 -10.81
C THR A 21 -7.71 6.66 -12.14
N ARG A 22 -7.25 7.81 -12.64
CA ARG A 22 -6.36 7.83 -13.82
C ARG A 22 -5.09 7.01 -13.58
N GLY A 23 -4.49 7.15 -12.39
CA GLY A 23 -3.26 6.44 -12.03
C GLY A 23 -3.44 4.92 -12.01
N SER A 24 -4.55 4.41 -11.46
CA SER A 24 -4.82 2.98 -11.44
C SER A 24 -4.98 2.40 -12.85
N VAL A 25 -5.65 3.12 -13.75
CA VAL A 25 -5.83 2.69 -15.16
C VAL A 25 -4.50 2.71 -15.92
N GLN A 26 -3.66 3.72 -15.68
CA GLN A 26 -2.34 3.81 -16.30
C GLN A 26 -1.42 2.66 -15.86
N ALA A 27 -1.49 2.27 -14.60
CA ALA A 27 -0.70 1.16 -14.05
C ALA A 27 -1.09 -0.22 -14.64
N GLU A 28 -2.32 -0.36 -15.15
CA GLU A 28 -2.80 -1.60 -15.81
C GLU A 28 -2.46 -1.68 -17.30
N GLU A 29 -1.91 -0.61 -17.89
CA GLU A 29 -1.52 -0.55 -19.30
C GLU A 29 -2.61 -1.03 -20.29
N LEU A 30 -3.88 -0.72 -19.97
CA LEU A 30 -5.02 -1.21 -20.74
C LEU A 30 -5.07 -0.61 -22.16
N PRO A 31 -5.45 -1.40 -23.17
CA PRO A 31 -5.67 -0.89 -24.52
C PRO A 31 -6.71 0.25 -24.53
N GLY A 32 -6.38 1.36 -25.20
CA GLY A 32 -7.20 2.57 -25.24
C GLY A 32 -7.08 3.46 -24.00
N GLY A 33 -6.33 3.05 -22.99
CA GLY A 33 -5.96 3.83 -21.84
C GLY A 33 -7.15 4.40 -21.04
N PHE A 34 -6.87 5.47 -20.29
CA PHE A 34 -7.87 6.09 -19.43
C PHE A 34 -9.09 6.61 -20.19
N ALA A 35 -8.96 7.10 -21.43
CA ALA A 35 -10.07 7.64 -22.19
C ALA A 35 -11.14 6.58 -22.53
N GLN A 36 -10.73 5.34 -22.79
CA GLN A 36 -11.67 4.24 -23.04
C GLN A 36 -12.35 3.80 -21.76
N VAL A 37 -11.57 3.61 -20.66
CA VAL A 37 -12.11 3.25 -19.36
C VAL A 37 -13.08 4.30 -18.85
N TYR A 38 -12.73 5.58 -19.00
CA TYR A 38 -13.63 6.68 -18.62
C TYR A 38 -15.00 6.59 -19.31
N ARG A 39 -15.03 6.37 -20.64
CA ARG A 39 -16.30 6.23 -21.37
C ARG A 39 -17.12 5.04 -20.88
N THR A 40 -16.47 3.92 -20.58
CA THR A 40 -17.13 2.74 -20.03
C THR A 40 -17.72 3.01 -18.66
N LEU A 41 -16.95 3.64 -17.76
CA LEU A 41 -17.40 3.96 -16.40
C LEU A 41 -18.44 5.09 -16.37
N ALA A 42 -18.41 6.03 -17.32
CA ALA A 42 -19.49 7.01 -17.51
C ALA A 42 -20.82 6.31 -17.89
N GLY A 43 -20.78 5.32 -18.79
CA GLY A 43 -21.95 4.50 -19.07
C GLY A 43 -22.42 3.68 -17.86
N PHE A 44 -21.51 3.21 -17.02
CA PHE A 44 -21.86 2.56 -15.76
C PHE A 44 -22.52 3.53 -14.76
N GLU A 45 -22.06 4.79 -14.71
CA GLU A 45 -22.65 5.84 -13.90
C GLU A 45 -24.09 6.13 -14.34
N GLU A 46 -24.34 6.28 -15.66
CA GLU A 46 -25.66 6.46 -16.24
C GLU A 46 -26.60 5.28 -15.92
N GLY A 47 -26.06 4.06 -15.90
CA GLY A 47 -26.77 2.85 -15.51
C GLY A 47 -26.88 2.62 -14.00
N GLY A 48 -26.37 3.52 -13.15
CA GLY A 48 -26.42 3.42 -11.69
C GLY A 48 -25.48 2.39 -11.06
N HIS A 49 -24.55 1.81 -11.84
CA HIS A 49 -23.61 0.79 -11.34
C HIS A 49 -22.42 1.36 -10.58
N CYS A 50 -22.07 2.61 -10.82
CA CYS A 50 -21.05 3.34 -10.08
C CYS A 50 -21.41 4.82 -9.98
N ARG A 51 -20.61 5.55 -9.21
CA ARG A 51 -20.72 7.01 -9.05
C ARG A 51 -19.38 7.63 -9.37
N ARG A 52 -19.40 8.77 -10.03
CA ARG A 52 -18.24 9.64 -10.20
C ARG A 52 -18.19 10.62 -9.03
N GLY A 53 -16.98 10.87 -8.53
CA GLY A 53 -16.79 11.78 -7.42
C GLY A 53 -15.32 12.12 -7.20
N TYR A 54 -15.07 12.73 -6.05
CA TYR A 54 -13.75 13.05 -5.52
C TYR A 54 -13.58 12.32 -4.21
N PHE A 55 -13.05 11.09 -4.28
CA PHE A 55 -12.97 10.17 -3.15
C PHE A 55 -11.59 10.15 -2.50
N ILE A 56 -10.53 10.34 -3.30
CA ILE A 56 -9.14 10.32 -2.85
C ILE A 56 -8.56 11.71 -3.11
N GLU A 57 -8.11 12.35 -2.05
CA GLU A 57 -7.52 13.69 -2.09
C GLU A 57 -6.29 13.74 -3.01
N LYS A 58 -6.09 14.86 -3.70
CA LYS A 58 -4.93 15.14 -4.59
C LYS A 58 -4.80 14.28 -5.85
N LEU A 59 -5.73 13.37 -6.14
CA LEU A 59 -5.70 12.56 -7.37
C LEU A 59 -6.52 13.12 -8.53
N GLY A 60 -7.02 14.35 -8.43
CA GLY A 60 -7.81 14.99 -9.47
C GLY A 60 -9.24 14.45 -9.56
N ALA A 61 -10.03 15.10 -10.43
CA ALA A 61 -11.40 14.71 -10.72
C ALA A 61 -11.47 13.45 -11.61
N ALA A 62 -12.68 12.93 -11.81
CA ALA A 62 -12.95 11.71 -12.58
C ALA A 62 -12.45 10.42 -11.88
N GLN A 63 -12.81 10.29 -10.62
CA GLN A 63 -12.69 9.04 -9.86
C GLN A 63 -14.05 8.35 -9.86
N PHE A 64 -14.07 7.03 -10.01
CA PHE A 64 -15.29 6.22 -10.04
C PHE A 64 -15.24 5.16 -8.94
N ALA A 65 -16.36 4.97 -8.25
CA ALA A 65 -16.51 3.95 -7.22
C ALA A 65 -17.94 3.41 -7.21
N THR A 66 -18.14 2.18 -6.76
CA THR A 66 -19.48 1.63 -6.50
C THR A 66 -20.11 2.30 -5.28
N SER A 67 -21.44 2.31 -5.16
CA SER A 67 -22.12 2.83 -3.96
C SER A 67 -21.64 2.12 -2.68
N ALA A 68 -21.48 0.81 -2.73
CA ALA A 68 -20.97 0.03 -1.60
C ALA A 68 -19.56 0.46 -1.16
N THR A 69 -18.67 0.75 -2.11
CA THR A 69 -17.33 1.27 -1.81
C THR A 69 -17.41 2.66 -1.15
N VAL A 70 -18.28 3.55 -1.67
CA VAL A 70 -18.47 4.89 -1.08
C VAL A 70 -18.98 4.80 0.35
N ASP A 71 -19.92 3.90 0.61
CA ASP A 71 -20.46 3.71 1.96
C ASP A 71 -19.39 3.15 2.92
N ARG A 72 -18.55 2.22 2.45
CA ARG A 72 -17.38 1.76 3.22
C ARG A 72 -16.39 2.88 3.53
N LEU A 73 -16.08 3.73 2.55
CA LEU A 73 -15.18 4.89 2.76
C LEU A 73 -15.70 5.83 3.84
N ARG A 74 -17.01 6.09 3.86
CA ARG A 74 -17.64 6.90 4.92
C ARG A 74 -17.49 6.27 6.29
N GLY A 75 -17.57 4.94 6.40
CA GLY A 75 -17.34 4.21 7.65
C GLY A 75 -15.92 4.35 8.20
N PHE A 76 -14.91 4.53 7.34
CA PHE A 76 -13.53 4.77 7.78
C PHE A 76 -13.25 6.24 8.13
N GLY A 77 -14.07 7.19 7.66
CA GLY A 77 -13.94 8.61 7.97
C GLY A 77 -14.54 9.04 9.31
N GLY A 78 -15.29 8.17 9.96
CA GLY A 78 -15.85 8.38 11.28
C GLY A 78 -15.00 7.67 12.33
N SER A 79 -13.90 8.25 12.76
CA SER A 79 -13.30 7.89 14.04
C SER A 79 -14.30 8.31 15.12
N ASP A 80 -14.93 7.31 15.76
CA ASP A 80 -15.77 7.57 16.91
C ASP A 80 -14.85 8.18 18.01
N PRO A 81 -15.08 9.42 18.46
CA PRO A 81 -14.17 10.09 19.41
C PRO A 81 -14.19 9.45 20.81
N ASP A 82 -15.00 8.44 21.03
CA ASP A 82 -15.35 7.95 22.37
C ASP A 82 -14.66 6.63 22.76
N ASP A 83 -13.79 6.04 21.93
CA ASP A 83 -13.05 4.84 22.31
C ASP A 83 -11.54 5.15 22.41
N GLY A 84 -11.14 5.44 23.65
CA GLY A 84 -9.84 5.87 24.08
C GLY A 84 -8.65 5.22 23.36
N THR A 85 -7.65 6.01 23.06
CA THR A 85 -6.39 5.76 22.37
C THR A 85 -6.57 5.33 20.91
N PRO A 86 -6.20 6.14 19.91
CA PRO A 86 -6.29 5.77 18.49
C PRO A 86 -5.49 4.50 18.26
N GLN A 87 -6.16 3.39 17.98
CA GLN A 87 -5.50 2.14 17.64
C GLN A 87 -4.99 2.25 16.20
N LEU A 88 -3.66 2.30 16.03
CA LEU A 88 -3.04 2.31 14.71
C LEU A 88 -3.25 0.97 13.99
N HIS A 89 -3.83 1.02 12.80
CA HIS A 89 -4.05 -0.15 11.96
C HIS A 89 -2.92 -0.31 10.95
N ALA A 90 -2.07 -1.30 11.17
CA ALA A 90 -0.93 -1.59 10.30
C ALA A 90 -1.19 -2.84 9.46
N ILE A 91 -0.84 -2.78 8.16
CA ILE A 91 -0.91 -3.91 7.23
C ILE A 91 0.37 -4.03 6.43
N THR A 92 0.86 -5.26 6.27
CA THR A 92 2.01 -5.58 5.41
C THR A 92 1.54 -6.30 4.16
N LEU A 93 1.92 -5.79 3.00
CA LEU A 93 1.57 -6.31 1.68
C LEU A 93 2.82 -6.57 0.85
N ALA A 94 2.72 -7.44 -0.16
CA ALA A 94 3.71 -7.46 -1.22
C ALA A 94 3.70 -6.12 -1.96
N ALA A 95 4.86 -5.62 -2.40
CA ALA A 95 4.92 -4.37 -3.15
C ALA A 95 4.12 -4.42 -4.47
N THR A 96 3.94 -5.63 -5.03
CA THR A 96 3.14 -5.90 -6.23
C THR A 96 1.67 -6.18 -5.95
N ASP A 97 1.25 -6.27 -4.67
CA ASP A 97 -0.13 -6.58 -4.31
C ASP A 97 -1.10 -5.53 -4.91
N PRO A 98 -2.20 -5.94 -5.55
CA PRO A 98 -3.20 -5.00 -6.07
C PRO A 98 -3.79 -4.07 -5.00
N ALA A 99 -3.84 -4.48 -3.73
CA ALA A 99 -4.29 -3.65 -2.61
C ALA A 99 -3.28 -2.57 -2.22
N ASN A 100 -2.00 -2.67 -2.65
CA ASN A 100 -1.03 -1.61 -2.45
C ASN A 100 -1.31 -0.46 -3.45
N PRO A 101 -1.73 0.74 -2.99
CA PRO A 101 -2.01 1.85 -3.88
C PRO A 101 -0.75 2.54 -4.41
N TYR A 102 0.39 2.41 -3.71
CA TYR A 102 1.61 3.12 -4.03
C TYR A 102 2.32 2.54 -5.26
N GLY A 103 2.73 3.44 -6.15
CA GLY A 103 3.30 3.09 -7.45
C GLY A 103 2.25 2.64 -8.48
N ALA A 104 0.96 2.78 -8.15
CA ALA A 104 -0.17 2.58 -9.05
C ALA A 104 -1.09 3.82 -8.98
N ALA A 105 -2.12 3.80 -8.13
CA ALA A 105 -3.03 4.93 -7.96
C ALA A 105 -2.35 6.12 -7.28
N LEU A 106 -1.48 5.87 -6.32
CA LEU A 106 -0.70 6.87 -5.59
C LEU A 106 0.76 6.86 -6.05
N ALA A 107 1.35 8.04 -6.15
CA ALA A 107 2.79 8.16 -6.31
C ALA A 107 3.51 7.65 -5.04
N TRP A 108 4.72 7.12 -5.23
CA TRP A 108 5.60 6.86 -4.10
C TRP A 108 5.95 8.17 -3.40
N PRO A 109 6.00 8.22 -2.06
CA PRO A 109 6.44 9.41 -1.35
C PRO A 109 7.86 9.81 -1.77
N PRO A 110 8.18 11.11 -1.79
CA PRO A 110 9.52 11.58 -2.12
C PRO A 110 10.54 11.00 -1.12
N GLN A 111 11.71 10.65 -1.63
CA GLN A 111 12.85 10.15 -0.86
C GLN A 111 14.09 10.96 -1.21
N GLU A 112 14.85 11.33 -0.19
CA GLU A 112 16.19 11.87 -0.35
C GLU A 112 17.18 10.70 -0.51
N GLY A 113 17.91 10.65 -1.63
CA GLY A 113 18.89 9.60 -1.90
C GLY A 113 18.57 8.77 -3.14
N GLY A 114 19.55 7.92 -3.54
CA GLY A 114 19.52 7.20 -4.81
C GLY A 114 18.57 5.99 -4.87
N HIS A 115 18.07 5.53 -3.74
CA HIS A 115 17.22 4.34 -3.66
C HIS A 115 15.75 4.75 -3.82
N ARG A 116 15.05 4.08 -4.74
CA ARG A 116 13.64 4.39 -5.01
C ARG A 116 12.78 3.14 -4.81
N PRO A 117 11.65 3.27 -4.10
CA PRO A 117 10.70 2.18 -3.98
C PRO A 117 10.10 1.83 -5.34
N GLY A 118 9.63 0.61 -5.50
CA GLY A 118 9.00 0.15 -6.73
C GLY A 118 8.15 -1.08 -6.53
N ARG A 119 7.22 -1.31 -7.44
CA ARG A 119 6.37 -2.52 -7.46
C ARG A 119 7.17 -3.69 -8.02
N LYS A 120 8.12 -4.18 -7.23
CA LYS A 120 9.03 -5.28 -7.60
C LYS A 120 8.65 -6.56 -6.86
N ALA A 121 8.74 -7.70 -7.54
CA ALA A 121 8.48 -9.00 -6.92
C ALA A 121 9.44 -9.26 -5.76
N GLY A 122 8.88 -9.72 -4.64
CA GLY A 122 9.61 -9.98 -3.39
C GLY A 122 9.85 -8.74 -2.52
N GLY A 123 9.50 -7.54 -2.98
CA GLY A 123 9.43 -6.35 -2.13
C GLY A 123 8.19 -6.36 -1.22
N LEU A 124 8.29 -5.71 -0.07
CA LEU A 124 7.20 -5.55 0.89
C LEU A 124 6.93 -4.07 1.14
N VAL A 125 5.69 -3.73 1.39
CA VAL A 125 5.25 -2.42 1.89
C VAL A 125 4.52 -2.61 3.21
N VAL A 126 4.71 -1.68 4.13
CA VAL A 126 3.94 -1.64 5.36
C VAL A 126 3.19 -0.31 5.41
N LEU A 127 1.89 -0.39 5.48
CA LEU A 127 0.99 0.76 5.58
C LEU A 127 0.47 0.84 7.01
N VAL A 128 0.39 2.05 7.55
CA VAL A 128 -0.28 2.33 8.83
C VAL A 128 -1.34 3.39 8.56
N ASP A 129 -2.59 3.07 8.87
CA ASP A 129 -3.77 3.90 8.55
C ASP A 129 -3.77 4.41 7.11
N GLY A 130 -3.33 3.54 6.18
CA GLY A 130 -3.24 3.82 4.74
C GLY A 130 -1.98 4.57 4.30
N ALA A 131 -1.21 5.16 5.20
CA ALA A 131 0.05 5.82 4.88
C ALA A 131 1.19 4.79 4.73
N LEU A 132 2.04 4.94 3.70
CA LEU A 132 3.24 4.12 3.55
C LEU A 132 4.25 4.49 4.64
N VAL A 133 4.64 3.53 5.46
CA VAL A 133 5.58 3.69 6.56
C VAL A 133 6.91 3.01 6.28
N LEU A 134 6.89 1.77 5.77
CA LEU A 134 8.09 1.04 5.41
C LEU A 134 7.97 0.45 4.00
N TYR A 135 9.07 0.47 3.28
CA TYR A 135 9.28 -0.30 2.06
C TYR A 135 10.54 -1.15 2.23
N LEU A 136 10.45 -2.45 1.98
CA LEU A 136 11.58 -3.35 2.02
C LEU A 136 11.80 -3.92 0.61
N GLU A 137 13.05 -3.90 0.15
CA GLU A 137 13.42 -4.62 -1.06
C GLU A 137 13.37 -6.13 -0.86
N ARG A 138 13.46 -6.86 -1.96
CA ARG A 138 13.56 -8.32 -1.93
C ARG A 138 14.70 -8.78 -1.02
N GLY A 139 14.38 -9.63 -0.05
CA GLY A 139 15.33 -10.10 0.97
C GLY A 139 15.56 -9.11 2.12
N GLY A 140 14.97 -7.91 2.05
CA GLY A 140 14.94 -6.94 3.15
C GLY A 140 16.21 -6.13 3.37
N ARG A 141 17.32 -6.39 2.67
CA ARG A 141 18.64 -5.77 2.98
C ARG A 141 18.58 -4.24 3.02
N SER A 142 17.86 -3.65 2.10
CA SER A 142 17.64 -2.22 2.03
C SER A 142 16.18 -1.93 2.33
N ALA A 143 15.94 -1.06 3.29
CA ALA A 143 14.62 -0.57 3.64
C ALA A 143 14.55 0.96 3.48
N LEU A 144 13.35 1.45 3.20
CA LEU A 144 13.03 2.87 3.24
C LEU A 144 11.99 3.08 4.33
N ALA A 145 12.18 4.11 5.14
CA ALA A 145 11.22 4.56 6.14
C ALA A 145 10.69 5.93 5.76
N PHE A 146 9.39 6.12 5.93
CA PHE A 146 8.65 7.32 5.56
C PHE A 146 8.00 7.98 6.78
N SER A 147 8.29 7.50 7.98
CA SER A 147 7.85 8.07 9.25
C SER A 147 9.02 8.04 10.24
N GLU A 148 9.01 9.01 11.16
CA GLU A 148 9.92 9.08 12.31
C GLU A 148 9.17 8.90 13.63
N ASP A 149 7.83 8.77 13.59
CA ASP A 149 6.99 8.56 14.75
C ASP A 149 7.19 7.15 15.33
N ASP A 150 7.59 7.07 16.59
CA ASP A 150 7.88 5.81 17.27
C ASP A 150 6.68 4.87 17.32
N ALA A 151 5.48 5.35 17.61
CA ALA A 151 4.29 4.51 17.71
C ALA A 151 3.89 3.93 16.33
N VAL A 152 4.05 4.73 15.29
CA VAL A 152 3.80 4.32 13.89
C VAL A 152 4.82 3.27 13.45
N LEU A 153 6.12 3.48 13.75
CA LEU A 153 7.18 2.53 13.44
C LEU A 153 7.02 1.21 14.20
N ASP A 154 6.59 1.26 15.46
CA ASP A 154 6.31 0.09 16.28
C ASP A 154 5.12 -0.71 15.70
N ALA A 155 4.03 -0.05 15.32
CA ALA A 155 2.90 -0.69 14.67
C ALA A 155 3.29 -1.35 13.34
N ALA A 156 4.06 -0.63 12.51
CA ALA A 156 4.57 -1.14 11.25
C ALA A 156 5.47 -2.38 11.43
N SER A 157 6.40 -2.31 12.39
CA SER A 157 7.34 -3.41 12.66
C SER A 157 6.63 -4.65 13.18
N ARG A 158 5.64 -4.50 14.06
CA ARG A 158 4.79 -5.62 14.52
C ARG A 158 4.01 -6.26 13.36
N SER A 159 3.41 -5.46 12.49
CA SER A 159 2.70 -5.97 11.30
C SER A 159 3.61 -6.75 10.38
N LEU A 160 4.84 -6.25 10.14
CA LEU A 160 5.84 -6.94 9.32
C LEU A 160 6.19 -8.31 9.91
N VAL A 161 6.47 -8.38 11.21
CA VAL A 161 6.81 -9.63 11.91
C VAL A 161 5.65 -10.62 11.88
N GLN A 162 4.43 -10.15 12.17
CA GLN A 162 3.24 -10.99 12.14
C GLN A 162 3.01 -11.58 10.74
N THR A 163 3.05 -10.74 9.71
CA THR A 163 2.88 -11.20 8.32
C THR A 163 3.98 -12.17 7.89
N ALA A 164 5.23 -11.92 8.29
CA ALA A 164 6.33 -12.82 7.99
C ALA A 164 6.15 -14.20 8.62
N ARG A 165 5.62 -14.26 9.83
CA ARG A 165 5.29 -15.51 10.52
C ARG A 165 4.11 -16.24 9.89
N ASP A 166 3.00 -15.53 9.67
CA ASP A 166 1.74 -16.11 9.15
C ASP A 166 1.91 -16.67 7.74
N ARG A 167 2.63 -15.94 6.90
CA ARG A 167 2.89 -16.33 5.51
C ARG A 167 4.16 -17.15 5.33
N ARG A 168 4.85 -17.48 6.42
CA ARG A 168 6.12 -18.24 6.42
C ARG A 168 7.13 -17.68 5.43
N LEU A 169 7.28 -16.36 5.44
CA LEU A 169 8.24 -15.71 4.54
C LEU A 169 9.67 -16.22 4.82
N GLU A 170 10.53 -16.06 3.80
CA GLU A 170 11.95 -16.32 3.97
C GLU A 170 12.55 -15.37 5.03
N THR A 171 13.74 -15.70 5.51
CA THR A 171 14.47 -14.84 6.43
C THR A 171 14.60 -13.43 5.88
N ILE A 172 14.17 -12.44 6.65
CA ILE A 172 14.30 -11.02 6.31
C ILE A 172 15.50 -10.47 7.09
N THR A 173 16.45 -9.86 6.39
CA THR A 173 17.59 -9.19 7.03
C THR A 173 17.64 -7.74 6.59
N VAL A 174 17.52 -6.81 7.55
CA VAL A 174 17.61 -5.37 7.29
C VAL A 174 19.00 -4.90 7.65
N GLU A 175 19.77 -4.48 6.66
CA GLU A 175 21.14 -3.96 6.83
C GLU A 175 21.13 -2.42 6.89
N GLN A 176 20.33 -1.80 6.04
CA GLN A 176 20.26 -0.34 5.89
C GLN A 176 18.83 0.17 5.86
N VAL A 177 18.62 1.36 6.39
CA VAL A 177 17.39 2.14 6.32
C VAL A 177 17.74 3.53 5.81
N ASN A 178 17.09 3.97 4.73
CA ASN A 178 17.36 5.26 4.07
C ASN A 178 18.86 5.47 3.75
N GLY A 179 19.57 4.39 3.39
CA GLY A 179 20.99 4.42 3.05
C GLY A 179 21.97 4.42 4.25
N ALA A 180 21.47 4.52 5.48
CA ALA A 180 22.26 4.42 6.70
C ALA A 180 22.17 3.02 7.34
N PHE A 181 23.15 2.62 8.12
CA PHE A 181 23.10 1.35 8.87
C PHE A 181 21.88 1.34 9.81
N VAL A 182 21.22 0.18 9.90
CA VAL A 182 20.01 0.00 10.71
C VAL A 182 20.26 0.14 12.21
N TYR A 183 21.47 -0.16 12.67
CA TYR A 183 21.84 -0.04 14.08
C TYR A 183 21.79 1.41 14.56
N GLY A 184 21.15 1.64 15.71
CA GLY A 184 21.01 2.96 16.30
C GLY A 184 19.92 3.84 15.66
N SER A 185 19.24 3.38 14.60
CA SER A 185 18.11 4.09 14.02
C SER A 185 16.82 3.82 14.81
N THR A 186 15.83 4.73 14.73
CA THR A 186 14.49 4.54 15.29
C THR A 186 13.81 3.29 14.72
N VAL A 187 13.96 3.07 13.40
CA VAL A 187 13.48 1.85 12.75
C VAL A 187 14.16 0.60 13.30
N GLY A 188 15.49 0.66 13.51
CA GLY A 188 16.25 -0.46 14.09
C GLY A 188 15.78 -0.82 15.50
N ARG A 189 15.44 0.19 16.34
CA ARG A 189 14.80 -0.01 17.64
C ARG A 189 13.46 -0.72 17.47
N ALA A 190 12.55 -0.17 16.65
CA ALA A 190 11.22 -0.73 16.45
C ALA A 190 11.25 -2.17 15.91
N LEU A 191 12.19 -2.50 15.00
CA LEU A 191 12.39 -3.85 14.48
C LEU A 191 12.84 -4.82 15.58
N ARG A 192 13.80 -4.41 16.44
CA ARG A 192 14.24 -5.24 17.58
C ARG A 192 13.11 -5.51 18.56
N ASP A 193 12.37 -4.47 18.93
CA ASP A 193 11.24 -4.56 19.85
C ASP A 193 10.12 -5.48 19.28
N ALA A 194 9.98 -5.54 17.95
CA ALA A 194 9.06 -6.43 17.26
C ALA A 194 9.59 -7.89 17.15
N GLY A 195 10.87 -8.15 17.39
CA GLY A 195 11.43 -9.51 17.43
C GLY A 195 12.50 -9.81 16.38
N PHE A 196 13.05 -8.81 15.70
CA PHE A 196 14.29 -8.97 14.96
C PHE A 196 15.47 -9.10 15.92
N VAL A 197 16.43 -9.91 15.57
CA VAL A 197 17.66 -10.14 16.35
C VAL A 197 18.87 -9.58 15.62
N GLU A 198 19.86 -9.15 16.38
CA GLU A 198 21.12 -8.68 15.83
C GLU A 198 21.87 -9.82 15.15
N ALA A 199 22.43 -9.52 13.98
CA ALA A 199 23.24 -10.42 13.18
C ALA A 199 24.47 -9.66 12.66
N THR A 200 25.44 -10.35 12.06
CA THR A 200 26.70 -9.76 11.60
C THR A 200 26.52 -8.57 10.64
N ARG A 201 25.43 -8.53 9.88
CA ARG A 201 25.19 -7.52 8.84
C ARG A 201 23.85 -6.78 9.00
N GLY A 202 23.31 -6.69 10.21
CA GLY A 202 22.04 -5.99 10.42
C GLY A 202 21.09 -6.75 11.34
N LEU A 203 19.81 -6.43 11.23
CA LEU A 203 18.76 -7.04 12.04
C LEU A 203 18.04 -8.12 11.24
N THR A 204 17.91 -9.31 11.81
CA THR A 204 17.38 -10.48 11.11
C THR A 204 16.14 -11.02 11.81
N LEU A 205 15.07 -11.20 11.05
CA LEU A 205 13.90 -12.00 11.44
C LEU A 205 14.05 -13.38 10.81
N ARG A 206 14.27 -14.39 11.64
CA ARG A 206 14.39 -15.78 11.18
C ARG A 206 13.01 -16.37 10.90
N ARG A 207 12.94 -17.20 9.87
CA ARG A 207 11.76 -18.01 9.59
C ARG A 207 11.42 -18.86 10.81
N PRO A 208 10.16 -18.91 11.26
CA PRO A 208 9.73 -19.89 12.28
C PRO A 208 10.00 -21.30 11.78
N ARG A 209 10.53 -22.17 12.66
CA ARG A 209 10.72 -23.60 12.37
C ARG A 209 9.39 -24.33 12.27
#